data_f22565dfcc2cf9754b86a6323dc00251
#
_entry.id   f22565dfcc2cf9754b86a6323dc00251
#
_cell.length_a   1.000
_cell.length_b   1.000
_cell.length_c   1.000
_cell.angle_alpha   90.00
_cell.angle_beta   90.00
_cell.angle_gamma   90.00
#
_symmetry.space_group_name_H-M   'P 1'
#
loop_
_entity.id
_entity.type
_entity.pdbx_description
1 polymer ?
#
loop_
_entity_poly.entity_id
_entity_poly.type
_entity_poly.pdbx_seq_one_letter_code
_entity_poly.pdbx_strand_id
1 'polypeptide(L)'
;HSLICFLLLLFTSGKVLAEPAIKKETMVVTTEWLTQKIAENLRESYQHLEGDMQVALARTKPNIELPKGNPSLELTSLPSGGLRSRVLLHYQLTVNDEVVHTDTVSVVVKLLQEVFVANRRLARKEPVRLDDLTLTTMDVLASKEKPIPPSTDLSVYEMNYTILEGT
;
A
#
# COMPACT_ATOMS: atom_id res chain seq x y z
N HIS A 1 -59.34 -49.17 -48.53
CA HIS A 1 -58.51 -49.73 -47.45
C HIS A 1 -57.54 -48.66 -46.91
N SER A 2 -57.93 -48.20 -45.72
CA SER A 2 -57.18 -47.14 -45.00
C SER A 2 -56.25 -47.78 -43.98
N LEU A 3 -54.97 -47.56 -44.10
CA LEU A 3 -53.95 -47.99 -43.13
C LEU A 3 -53.58 -46.78 -42.29
N ILE A 4 -54.09 -46.74 -41.05
CA ILE A 4 -53.75 -45.72 -40.08
C ILE A 4 -52.46 -46.15 -39.40
N CYS A 5 -51.35 -45.41 -39.66
CA CYS A 5 -50.07 -45.60 -39.02
C CYS A 5 -50.06 -44.79 -37.71
N PHE A 6 -50.10 -45.51 -36.58
CA PHE A 6 -50.08 -44.91 -35.23
C PHE A 6 -48.62 -44.66 -34.83
N LEU A 7 -48.16 -43.41 -34.90
CA LEU A 7 -46.81 -43.02 -34.52
C LEU A 7 -46.78 -42.78 -33.00
N LEU A 8 -46.17 -43.74 -32.28
CA LEU A 8 -45.98 -43.65 -30.82
C LEU A 8 -44.77 -42.75 -30.53
N LEU A 9 -45.03 -41.51 -30.08
CA LEU A 9 -44.01 -40.60 -29.58
C LEU A 9 -43.60 -41.03 -28.16
N LEU A 10 -42.45 -41.68 -28.04
CA LEU A 10 -41.80 -41.95 -26.75
C LEU A 10 -41.16 -40.65 -26.23
N PHE A 11 -41.82 -39.99 -25.28
CA PHE A 11 -41.22 -38.94 -24.46
C PHE A 11 -40.19 -39.57 -23.52
N THR A 12 -38.91 -39.54 -23.88
CA THR A 12 -37.84 -39.82 -22.94
C THR A 12 -37.64 -38.62 -22.04
N SER A 13 -38.18 -38.67 -20.80
CA SER A 13 -37.86 -37.74 -19.74
C SER A 13 -36.35 -37.85 -19.40
N GLY A 14 -35.56 -37.01 -20.04
CA GLY A 14 -34.15 -36.82 -19.66
C GLY A 14 -34.10 -36.20 -18.27
N LYS A 15 -33.80 -36.99 -17.25
CA LYS A 15 -33.34 -36.48 -15.97
C LYS A 15 -32.06 -35.69 -16.24
N VAL A 16 -32.16 -34.37 -16.21
CA VAL A 16 -30.97 -33.48 -16.09
C VAL A 16 -30.37 -33.82 -14.72
N LEU A 17 -29.31 -34.62 -14.73
CA LEU A 17 -28.44 -34.79 -13.58
C LEU A 17 -27.82 -33.42 -13.33
N ALA A 18 -28.26 -32.71 -12.29
CA ALA A 18 -27.59 -31.55 -11.79
C ALA A 18 -26.14 -31.94 -11.46
N GLU A 19 -25.18 -31.43 -12.21
CA GLU A 19 -23.78 -31.56 -11.87
C GLU A 19 -23.59 -31.13 -10.42
N PRO A 20 -22.92 -31.94 -9.59
CA PRO A 20 -22.62 -31.51 -8.22
C PRO A 20 -21.78 -30.25 -8.32
N ALA A 21 -22.30 -29.12 -7.79
CA ALA A 21 -21.58 -27.88 -7.65
C ALA A 21 -20.26 -28.22 -6.93
N ILE A 22 -19.15 -28.24 -7.66
CA ILE A 22 -17.82 -28.42 -7.09
C ILE A 22 -17.64 -27.26 -6.12
N LYS A 23 -17.71 -27.54 -4.83
CA LYS A 23 -17.47 -26.57 -3.76
C LYS A 23 -16.03 -26.14 -3.91
N LYS A 24 -15.78 -25.02 -4.61
CA LYS A 24 -14.42 -24.46 -4.76
C LYS A 24 -13.92 -24.17 -3.35
N GLU A 25 -12.85 -24.85 -2.98
CA GLU A 25 -12.18 -24.56 -1.71
C GLU A 25 -11.71 -23.10 -1.74
N THR A 26 -12.05 -22.37 -0.69
CA THR A 26 -11.67 -20.96 -0.54
C THR A 26 -10.63 -20.80 0.57
N MET A 27 -9.86 -19.74 0.49
CA MET A 27 -8.97 -19.25 1.53
C MET A 27 -9.35 -17.82 1.90
N VAL A 28 -8.96 -17.40 3.10
CA VAL A 28 -9.25 -16.05 3.59
C VAL A 28 -7.96 -15.25 3.67
N VAL A 29 -7.95 -14.12 3.00
CA VAL A 29 -6.90 -13.09 3.14
C VAL A 29 -7.33 -12.12 4.23
N THR A 30 -6.52 -12.03 5.29
CA THR A 30 -6.81 -11.15 6.43
C THR A 30 -6.31 -9.73 6.18
N THR A 31 -6.84 -8.79 6.97
CA THR A 31 -6.39 -7.39 6.96
C THR A 31 -4.90 -7.26 7.25
N GLU A 32 -4.36 -8.08 8.17
CA GLU A 32 -2.94 -8.08 8.55
C GLU A 32 -2.07 -8.51 7.36
N TRP A 33 -2.41 -9.60 6.70
CA TRP A 33 -1.71 -10.07 5.51
C TRP A 33 -1.72 -9.00 4.41
N LEU A 34 -2.90 -8.39 4.16
CA LEU A 34 -3.04 -7.32 3.18
C LEU A 34 -2.12 -6.13 3.50
N THR A 35 -2.13 -5.69 4.76
CA THR A 35 -1.29 -4.58 5.24
C THR A 35 0.19 -4.89 5.06
N GLN A 36 0.61 -6.09 5.43
CA GLN A 36 2.00 -6.53 5.31
C GLN A 36 2.45 -6.53 3.84
N LYS A 37 1.64 -7.11 2.93
CA LYS A 37 1.97 -7.18 1.50
C LYS A 37 2.03 -5.80 0.84
N ILE A 38 1.13 -4.90 1.20
CA ILE A 38 1.19 -3.50 0.75
C ILE A 38 2.47 -2.83 1.25
N ALA A 39 2.84 -3.02 2.51
CA ALA A 39 4.05 -2.45 3.08
C ALA A 39 5.32 -2.99 2.40
N GLU A 40 5.38 -4.29 2.09
CA GLU A 40 6.48 -4.90 1.36
C GLU A 40 6.63 -4.28 -0.04
N ASN A 41 5.54 -4.20 -0.81
CA ASN A 41 5.52 -3.60 -2.15
C ASN A 41 5.91 -2.11 -2.14
N LEU A 42 5.45 -1.34 -1.15
CA LEU A 42 5.82 0.06 -1.01
C LEU A 42 7.31 0.22 -0.69
N ARG A 43 7.86 -0.56 0.25
CA ARG A 43 9.29 -0.52 0.58
C ARG A 43 10.15 -0.85 -0.62
N GLU A 44 9.77 -1.86 -1.40
CA GLU A 44 10.48 -2.23 -2.63
C GLU A 44 10.43 -1.10 -3.65
N SER A 45 9.25 -0.50 -3.88
CA SER A 45 9.07 0.59 -4.83
C SER A 45 9.80 1.87 -4.44
N TYR A 46 9.99 2.11 -3.15
CA TYR A 46 10.64 3.30 -2.59
C TYR A 46 11.94 2.98 -1.84
N GLN A 47 12.63 1.90 -2.22
CA GLN A 47 13.90 1.45 -1.59
C GLN A 47 15.03 2.51 -1.62
N HIS A 48 14.92 3.52 -2.49
CA HIS A 48 15.84 4.63 -2.59
C HIS A 48 15.65 5.68 -1.48
N LEU A 49 14.54 5.62 -0.73
CA LEU A 49 14.29 6.49 0.41
C LEU A 49 14.94 5.90 1.66
N GLU A 50 15.83 6.66 2.28
CA GLU A 50 16.43 6.30 3.57
C GLU A 50 15.39 6.40 4.69
N GLY A 51 15.54 5.57 5.73
CA GLY A 51 14.70 5.61 6.93
C GLY A 51 13.80 4.38 7.12
N ASP A 52 13.06 4.38 8.23
CA ASP A 52 12.10 3.33 8.57
C ASP A 52 10.71 3.69 8.06
N MET A 53 10.22 2.90 7.10
CA MET A 53 8.88 3.08 6.53
C MET A 53 7.85 2.24 7.30
N GLN A 54 6.89 2.92 7.89
CA GLN A 54 5.75 2.31 8.58
C GLN A 54 4.49 2.54 7.75
N VAL A 55 3.72 1.47 7.54
CA VAL A 55 2.50 1.48 6.73
C VAL A 55 1.35 0.92 7.53
N ALA A 56 0.25 1.62 7.54
CA ALA A 56 -1.00 1.17 8.16
C ALA A 56 -2.18 1.47 7.25
N LEU A 57 -3.21 0.64 7.29
CA LEU A 57 -4.46 0.95 6.60
C LEU A 57 -5.15 2.14 7.27
N ALA A 58 -5.63 3.10 6.49
CA ALA A 58 -6.40 4.24 7.02
C ALA A 58 -7.78 3.82 7.55
N ARG A 59 -8.29 2.67 7.09
CA ARG A 59 -9.54 2.03 7.54
C ARG A 59 -9.37 0.53 7.48
N THR A 60 -9.92 -0.18 8.44
CA THR A 60 -9.98 -1.65 8.41
C THR A 60 -10.76 -2.11 7.19
N LYS A 61 -10.18 -3.06 6.46
CA LYS A 61 -10.83 -3.74 5.34
C LYS A 61 -11.43 -5.06 5.85
N PRO A 62 -12.58 -5.50 5.32
CA PRO A 62 -13.06 -6.84 5.61
C PRO A 62 -12.10 -7.89 5.05
N ASN A 63 -12.14 -9.07 5.64
CA ASN A 63 -11.44 -10.22 5.08
C ASN A 63 -11.95 -10.53 3.66
N ILE A 64 -11.05 -10.96 2.79
CA ILE A 64 -11.35 -11.26 1.39
C ILE A 64 -11.29 -12.78 1.20
N GLU A 65 -12.37 -13.36 0.69
CA GLU A 65 -12.40 -14.77 0.31
C GLU A 65 -11.87 -14.93 -1.12
N LEU A 66 -10.85 -15.76 -1.29
CA LEU A 66 -10.22 -16.07 -2.56
C LEU A 66 -10.30 -17.58 -2.84
N PRO A 67 -10.16 -18.01 -4.11
CA PRO A 67 -9.91 -19.42 -4.43
C PRO A 67 -8.67 -19.92 -3.68
N LYS A 68 -8.68 -21.17 -3.26
CA LYS A 68 -7.51 -21.78 -2.61
C LYS A 68 -6.32 -21.83 -3.57
N GLY A 69 -5.17 -21.42 -3.08
CA GLY A 69 -3.93 -21.40 -3.86
C GLY A 69 -2.86 -20.56 -3.17
N ASN A 70 -1.90 -20.11 -3.95
CA ASN A 70 -0.83 -19.24 -3.48
C ASN A 70 -1.17 -17.77 -3.81
N PRO A 71 -1.58 -16.96 -2.84
CA PRO A 71 -1.97 -15.57 -3.09
C PRO A 71 -0.75 -14.67 -3.20
N SER A 72 -0.75 -13.74 -4.14
CA SER A 72 0.18 -12.63 -4.20
C SER A 72 -0.56 -11.30 -4.37
N LEU A 73 0.11 -10.20 -4.00
CA LEU A 73 -0.41 -8.85 -4.13
C LEU A 73 0.55 -8.04 -4.98
N GLU A 74 0.00 -7.29 -5.91
CA GLU A 74 0.71 -6.33 -6.74
C GLU A 74 0.02 -4.96 -6.68
N LEU A 75 0.81 -3.89 -6.53
CA LEU A 75 0.30 -2.52 -6.67
C LEU A 75 0.25 -2.15 -8.15
N THR A 76 -0.96 -1.89 -8.66
CA THR A 76 -1.14 -1.58 -10.08
C THR A 76 -0.79 -0.13 -10.43
N SER A 77 -0.71 0.75 -9.44
CA SER A 77 -0.25 2.13 -9.62
C SER A 77 0.41 2.67 -8.37
N LEU A 78 1.50 3.41 -8.56
CA LEU A 78 2.16 4.18 -7.52
C LEU A 78 1.73 5.65 -7.62
N PRO A 79 1.78 6.41 -6.51
CA PRO A 79 1.44 7.83 -6.51
C PRO A 79 2.36 8.63 -7.44
N SER A 80 1.80 9.30 -8.43
CA SER A 80 2.54 10.11 -9.41
C SER A 80 3.29 11.31 -8.80
N GLY A 81 2.86 11.77 -7.63
CA GLY A 81 3.49 12.89 -6.88
C GLY A 81 4.48 12.47 -5.81
N GLY A 82 4.97 11.23 -5.83
CA GLY A 82 5.83 10.67 -4.79
C GLY A 82 5.07 10.21 -3.55
N LEU A 83 5.81 9.66 -2.59
CA LEU A 83 5.25 9.16 -1.34
C LEU A 83 4.78 10.31 -0.45
N ARG A 84 3.59 10.16 0.14
CA ARG A 84 2.97 11.11 1.06
C ARG A 84 2.47 10.39 2.31
N SER A 85 2.20 11.12 3.38
CA SER A 85 1.68 10.57 4.63
C SER A 85 0.32 9.86 4.48
N ARG A 86 -0.45 10.17 3.44
CA ARG A 86 -1.67 9.44 3.08
C ARG A 86 -1.72 9.23 1.59
N VAL A 87 -1.94 7.98 1.18
CA VAL A 87 -1.92 7.54 -0.22
C VAL A 87 -3.12 6.64 -0.51
N LEU A 88 -3.73 6.82 -1.67
CA LEU A 88 -4.68 5.87 -2.24
C LEU A 88 -3.91 4.95 -3.20
N LEU A 89 -3.99 3.66 -2.96
CA LEU A 89 -3.32 2.64 -3.76
C LEU A 89 -4.34 1.76 -4.46
N HIS A 90 -4.05 1.41 -5.69
CA HIS A 90 -4.78 0.38 -6.43
C HIS A 90 -3.96 -0.90 -6.38
N TYR A 91 -4.60 -2.00 -6.06
CA TYR A 91 -3.94 -3.30 -5.97
C TYR A 91 -4.76 -4.40 -6.62
N GLN A 92 -4.07 -5.43 -7.01
CA GLN A 92 -4.68 -6.68 -7.47
C GLN A 92 -4.15 -7.86 -6.64
N LEU A 93 -5.02 -8.81 -6.40
CA LEU A 93 -4.66 -10.10 -5.82
C LEU A 93 -4.69 -11.16 -6.91
N THR A 94 -3.64 -11.93 -6.99
CA THR A 94 -3.55 -13.09 -7.88
C THR A 94 -3.49 -14.35 -7.06
N VAL A 95 -4.05 -15.42 -7.61
CA VAL A 95 -3.91 -16.78 -7.06
C VAL A 95 -3.50 -17.66 -8.22
N ASN A 96 -2.35 -18.34 -8.08
CA ASN A 96 -1.79 -19.19 -9.14
C ASN A 96 -1.67 -18.43 -10.48
N ASP A 97 -1.17 -17.18 -10.44
CA ASP A 97 -0.96 -16.28 -11.57
C ASP A 97 -2.25 -15.76 -12.26
N GLU A 98 -3.42 -16.05 -11.72
CA GLU A 98 -4.69 -15.47 -12.20
C GLU A 98 -5.15 -14.34 -11.30
N VAL A 99 -5.52 -13.18 -11.88
CA VAL A 99 -6.10 -12.06 -11.13
C VAL A 99 -7.50 -12.44 -10.66
N VAL A 100 -7.68 -12.51 -9.34
CA VAL A 100 -8.94 -12.93 -8.72
C VAL A 100 -9.67 -11.81 -7.99
N HIS A 101 -8.96 -10.71 -7.68
CA HIS A 101 -9.55 -9.56 -6.99
C HIS A 101 -8.78 -8.29 -7.31
N THR A 102 -9.49 -7.18 -7.50
CA THR A 102 -8.91 -5.85 -7.70
C THR A 102 -9.69 -4.85 -6.85
N ASP A 103 -8.99 -4.02 -6.09
CA ASP A 103 -9.63 -3.02 -5.22
C ASP A 103 -8.68 -1.84 -4.96
N THR A 104 -9.16 -0.87 -4.20
CA THR A 104 -8.39 0.29 -3.76
C THR A 104 -8.32 0.34 -2.25
N VAL A 105 -7.21 0.87 -1.74
CA VAL A 105 -7.00 1.03 -0.31
C VAL A 105 -6.33 2.36 -0.01
N SER A 106 -6.82 3.04 1.02
CA SER A 106 -6.13 4.22 1.57
C SER A 106 -5.21 3.77 2.69
N VAL A 107 -3.93 4.13 2.58
CA VAL A 107 -2.92 3.85 3.59
C VAL A 107 -2.37 5.13 4.21
N VAL A 108 -1.96 5.02 5.46
CA VAL A 108 -1.16 6.03 6.16
C VAL A 108 0.28 5.52 6.17
N VAL A 109 1.18 6.34 5.69
CA VAL A 109 2.61 6.03 5.62
C VAL A 109 3.35 7.02 6.49
N LYS A 110 4.27 6.53 7.31
CA LYS A 110 5.28 7.32 8.02
C LYS A 110 6.65 6.91 7.50
N LEU A 111 7.51 7.88 7.30
CA LEU A 111 8.92 7.64 6.97
C LEU A 111 9.76 8.30 8.04
N LEU A 112 10.24 7.47 8.96
CA LEU A 112 11.05 7.93 10.10
C LEU A 112 12.50 8.03 9.66
N GLN A 113 13.06 9.24 9.74
CA GLN A 113 14.46 9.52 9.41
C GLN A 113 15.12 10.27 10.55
N GLU A 114 16.43 10.05 10.72
CA GLU A 114 17.24 10.93 11.55
C GLU A 114 17.49 12.23 10.78
N VAL A 115 17.18 13.35 11.42
CA VAL A 115 17.31 14.69 10.85
C VAL A 115 17.82 15.66 11.88
N PHE A 116 18.46 16.73 11.42
CA PHE A 116 18.80 17.85 12.28
C PHE A 116 17.59 18.77 12.48
N VAL A 117 17.32 19.08 13.74
CA VAL A 117 16.35 20.12 14.15
C VAL A 117 17.06 21.19 14.95
N ALA A 118 16.61 22.43 14.82
CA ALA A 118 17.19 23.53 15.59
C ALA A 118 16.88 23.37 17.08
N ASN A 119 17.89 23.44 17.93
CA ASN A 119 17.75 23.43 19.40
C ASN A 119 17.54 24.79 20.00
N ARG A 120 17.58 25.85 19.18
CA ARG A 120 17.27 27.22 19.48
C ARG A 120 16.73 27.97 18.27
N ARG A 121 16.22 29.14 18.48
CA ARG A 121 15.85 30.03 17.37
C ARG A 121 17.10 30.45 16.58
N LEU A 122 17.07 30.26 15.26
CA LEU A 122 18.08 30.74 14.32
C LEU A 122 17.52 31.88 13.51
N ALA A 123 18.23 33.01 13.50
CA ALA A 123 17.80 34.21 12.77
C ALA A 123 18.11 34.08 11.27
N ARG A 124 17.41 34.89 10.45
CA ARG A 124 17.70 34.97 9.02
C ARG A 124 19.14 35.45 8.80
N LYS A 125 19.86 34.80 7.88
CA LYS A 125 21.29 35.01 7.55
C LYS A 125 22.27 34.65 8.67
N GLU A 126 21.80 33.98 9.70
CA GLU A 126 22.67 33.38 10.71
C GLU A 126 23.35 32.15 10.16
N PRO A 127 24.67 31.96 10.31
CA PRO A 127 25.36 30.73 9.94
C PRO A 127 24.92 29.63 10.88
N VAL A 128 24.64 28.44 10.31
CA VAL A 128 24.24 27.25 11.06
C VAL A 128 25.48 26.57 11.61
N ARG A 129 25.47 26.29 12.91
CA ARG A 129 26.53 25.50 13.59
C ARG A 129 25.95 24.17 14.08
N LEU A 130 26.78 23.13 14.15
CA LEU A 130 26.34 21.84 14.69
C LEU A 130 25.81 21.94 16.12
N ASP A 131 26.38 22.84 16.94
CA ASP A 131 25.95 23.06 18.32
C ASP A 131 24.52 23.67 18.41
N ASP A 132 24.05 24.26 17.33
CA ASP A 132 22.70 24.82 17.22
C ASP A 132 21.64 23.79 16.83
N LEU A 133 22.06 22.56 16.57
CA LEU A 133 21.23 21.48 16.04
C LEU A 133 21.24 20.27 16.97
N THR A 134 20.12 19.57 17.00
CA THR A 134 20.00 18.28 17.67
C THR A 134 19.54 17.25 16.67
N LEU A 135 20.18 16.09 16.67
CA LEU A 135 19.76 14.96 15.86
C LEU A 135 18.54 14.29 16.51
N THR A 136 17.48 14.13 15.73
CA THR A 136 16.24 13.49 16.20
C THR A 136 15.61 12.65 15.10
N THR A 137 14.82 11.66 15.49
CA THR A 137 14.03 10.86 14.53
C THR A 137 12.67 11.51 14.37
N MET A 138 12.27 11.82 13.14
CA MET A 138 10.96 12.38 12.84
C MET A 138 10.35 11.76 11.58
N ASP A 139 9.02 11.86 11.47
CA ASP A 139 8.28 11.50 10.27
C ASP A 139 8.41 12.61 9.21
N VAL A 140 9.29 12.40 8.25
CA VAL A 140 9.57 13.39 7.19
C VAL A 140 8.43 13.57 6.19
N LEU A 141 7.47 12.63 6.11
CA LEU A 141 6.28 12.78 5.28
C LEU A 141 5.22 13.69 5.92
N ALA A 142 5.23 13.80 7.23
CA ALA A 142 4.33 14.68 7.98
C ALA A 142 4.88 16.09 8.14
N SER A 143 6.20 16.27 7.97
CA SER A 143 6.86 17.58 8.07
C SER A 143 6.41 18.50 6.94
N LYS A 144 6.09 19.75 7.31
CA LYS A 144 5.80 20.83 6.34
C LYS A 144 7.07 21.38 5.71
N GLU A 145 8.17 21.27 6.41
CA GLU A 145 9.48 21.78 6.00
C GLU A 145 10.35 20.61 5.52
N LYS A 146 11.28 20.91 4.63
CA LYS A 146 12.22 19.90 4.14
C LYS A 146 13.30 19.69 5.21
N PRO A 147 13.33 18.53 5.88
CA PRO A 147 14.33 18.26 6.90
C PRO A 147 15.74 18.20 6.31
N ILE A 148 16.74 18.51 7.13
CA ILE A 148 18.14 18.46 6.75
C ILE A 148 18.70 17.09 7.17
N PRO A 149 19.13 16.24 6.20
CA PRO A 149 19.76 14.96 6.51
C PRO A 149 21.08 15.13 7.28
N PRO A 150 21.46 14.19 8.14
CA PRO A 150 22.74 14.23 8.88
C PRO A 150 23.99 14.27 7.99
N SER A 151 23.87 13.76 6.75
CA SER A 151 24.96 13.75 5.76
C SER A 151 25.20 15.11 5.11
N THR A 152 24.40 16.14 5.43
CA THR A 152 24.50 17.46 4.83
C THR A 152 25.72 18.22 5.37
N ASP A 153 26.55 18.76 4.47
CA ASP A 153 27.61 19.69 4.86
C ASP A 153 26.99 21.05 5.24
N LEU A 154 26.96 21.34 6.52
CA LEU A 154 26.36 22.55 7.07
C LEU A 154 27.26 23.78 6.94
N SER A 155 28.53 23.63 6.60
CA SER A 155 29.51 24.76 6.55
C SER A 155 29.16 25.82 5.51
N VAL A 156 28.35 25.47 4.52
CA VAL A 156 27.91 26.34 3.41
C VAL A 156 26.47 26.85 3.57
N TYR A 157 25.79 26.48 4.67
CA TYR A 157 24.38 26.83 4.88
C TYR A 157 24.24 28.11 5.72
N GLU A 158 23.45 29.01 5.17
CA GLU A 158 22.91 30.18 5.91
C GLU A 158 21.38 30.06 5.94
N MET A 159 20.78 30.55 7.03
CA MET A 159 19.34 30.59 7.14
C MET A 159 18.71 31.61 6.20
N ASN A 160 17.90 31.15 5.25
CA ASN A 160 17.15 32.05 4.36
C ASN A 160 15.98 32.74 5.06
N TYR A 161 15.48 32.15 6.15
CA TYR A 161 14.39 32.66 7.00
C TYR A 161 14.67 32.28 8.46
N THR A 162 13.91 32.90 9.37
CA THR A 162 14.02 32.56 10.79
C THR A 162 13.41 31.20 11.07
N ILE A 163 14.17 30.34 11.73
CA ILE A 163 13.73 29.00 12.19
C ILE A 163 13.46 29.05 13.68
N LEU A 164 12.40 28.42 14.12
CA LEU A 164 12.06 28.29 15.53
C LEU A 164 12.70 27.01 16.09
N GLU A 165 12.85 26.97 17.41
CA GLU A 165 13.29 25.79 18.13
C GLU A 165 12.36 24.60 17.85
N GLY A 166 12.93 23.40 17.63
CA GLY A 166 12.20 22.17 17.35
C GLY A 166 11.70 22.00 15.91
N THR A 167 12.15 22.84 14.96
CA THR A 167 11.82 22.73 13.53
C THR A 167 13.04 22.46 12.67
#